data_e17d8dc05c34b5a24d6a0c723fb95813
#
_entry.id   e17d8dc05c34b5a24d6a0c723fb95813
#
_cell.length_a   1.000
_cell.length_b   1.000
_cell.length_c   1.000
_cell.angle_alpha   90.00
_cell.angle_beta   90.00
_cell.angle_gamma   90.00
#
_symmetry.space_group_name_H-M   'P 1'
#
loop_
_entity.id
_entity.type
_entity.pdbx_description
1 polymer ?
#
loop_
_entity_poly.entity_id
_entity_poly.type
_entity_poly.pdbx_seq_one_letter_code
_entity_poly.pdbx_strand_id
1 'polypeptide(L)'
;CDVHFLNPEDEQYRRILMAGKGFSDADNQAPLYFRTTEEMLEEFAYLGEAKAKEVVITNTNKIADMIEKISPVHPDKCPPVIPKSDETLTNICYDKAHEIYGPDLPDIVEERLQRELNSIISNGFAVMYIIAQKLVWDSNDHGYLVGSRGSVGSSFVATMAGITEVNPLSAHYICPKCHYVDSVSYTHLRAHETRRHLV
;
A
#
# COMPACT_ATOMS: atom_id res chain seq x y z
N CYS A 1 13.36 -26.76 -12.75
CA CYS A 1 13.71 -25.80 -13.80
C CYS A 1 13.43 -24.40 -13.30
N ASP A 2 14.32 -23.49 -13.60
CA ASP A 2 14.13 -22.06 -13.35
C ASP A 2 13.66 -21.43 -14.66
N VAL A 3 12.34 -21.23 -14.80
CA VAL A 3 11.74 -20.74 -16.04
C VAL A 3 11.43 -19.24 -15.92
N HIS A 4 11.99 -18.45 -16.83
CA HIS A 4 11.81 -17.00 -16.86
C HIS A 4 11.09 -16.52 -18.15
N PHE A 5 11.02 -17.34 -19.17
CA PHE A 5 10.33 -17.04 -20.44
C PHE A 5 9.82 -18.31 -21.11
N LEU A 6 8.91 -18.19 -22.05
CA LEU A 6 8.19 -19.33 -22.62
C LEU A 6 8.99 -20.01 -23.74
N ASN A 7 9.41 -19.25 -24.74
CA ASN A 7 10.10 -19.79 -25.91
C ASN A 7 11.58 -19.38 -25.89
N PRO A 8 12.48 -20.16 -26.52
CA PRO A 8 13.92 -19.81 -26.57
C PRO A 8 14.21 -18.41 -27.10
N GLU A 9 13.45 -17.95 -28.09
CA GLU A 9 13.59 -16.61 -28.70
C GLU A 9 13.20 -15.46 -27.77
N ASP A 10 12.44 -15.72 -26.70
CA ASP A 10 12.03 -14.72 -25.72
C ASP A 10 13.20 -14.24 -24.83
N GLU A 11 14.34 -14.92 -24.87
CA GLU A 11 15.57 -14.52 -24.23
C GLU A 11 15.93 -13.04 -24.54
N GLN A 12 15.71 -12.61 -25.77
CA GLN A 12 16.01 -11.23 -26.17
C GLN A 12 15.24 -10.19 -25.36
N TYR A 13 13.98 -10.46 -24.99
CA TYR A 13 13.17 -9.55 -24.18
C TYR A 13 13.69 -9.47 -22.76
N ARG A 14 14.05 -10.61 -22.16
CA ARG A 14 14.68 -10.65 -20.84
C ARG A 14 16.00 -9.88 -20.83
N ARG A 15 16.85 -10.05 -21.84
CA ARG A 15 18.10 -9.32 -22.00
C ARG A 15 17.89 -7.80 -22.02
N ILE A 16 16.91 -7.32 -22.81
CA ILE A 16 16.57 -5.90 -22.88
C ILE A 16 16.12 -5.38 -21.51
N LEU A 17 15.25 -6.11 -20.80
CA LEU A 17 14.76 -5.74 -19.46
C LEU A 17 15.90 -5.69 -18.43
N MET A 18 16.80 -6.65 -18.46
CA MET A 18 17.96 -6.70 -17.55
C MET A 18 18.93 -5.56 -17.84
N ALA A 19 19.25 -5.31 -19.11
CA ALA A 19 20.10 -4.19 -19.52
C ALA A 19 19.49 -2.84 -19.10
N GLY A 20 18.19 -2.66 -19.28
CA GLY A 20 17.47 -1.47 -18.82
C GLY A 20 17.47 -1.25 -17.31
N LYS A 21 17.66 -2.31 -16.52
CA LYS A 21 17.84 -2.24 -15.06
C LYS A 21 19.32 -2.13 -14.62
N GLY A 22 20.25 -2.08 -15.57
CA GLY A 22 21.68 -1.92 -15.29
C GLY A 22 22.43 -3.20 -14.88
N PHE A 23 21.87 -4.40 -15.16
CA PHE A 23 22.58 -5.66 -14.91
C PHE A 23 23.73 -5.82 -15.90
N SER A 24 24.94 -6.02 -15.37
CA SER A 24 26.18 -6.12 -16.18
C SER A 24 26.29 -7.43 -16.97
N ASP A 25 25.56 -8.47 -16.56
CA ASP A 25 25.49 -9.80 -17.16
C ASP A 25 24.29 -10.00 -18.10
N ALA A 26 23.62 -8.91 -18.47
CA ALA A 26 22.43 -8.96 -19.33
C ALA A 26 22.64 -9.72 -20.65
N ASP A 27 23.83 -9.62 -21.24
CA ASP A 27 24.20 -10.30 -22.50
C ASP A 27 24.59 -11.77 -22.32
N ASN A 28 24.75 -12.23 -21.06
CA ASN A 28 25.11 -13.63 -20.76
C ASN A 28 23.89 -14.35 -20.16
N GLN A 29 22.92 -14.67 -21.01
CA GLN A 29 21.69 -15.33 -20.58
C GLN A 29 21.85 -16.83 -20.50
N ALA A 30 21.37 -17.42 -19.37
CA ALA A 30 21.17 -18.86 -19.29
C ALA A 30 19.89 -19.26 -20.08
N PRO A 31 19.79 -20.52 -20.57
CA PRO A 31 18.64 -21.00 -21.34
C PRO A 31 17.43 -21.26 -20.42
N LEU A 32 16.79 -20.20 -19.92
CA LEU A 32 15.72 -20.22 -18.91
C LEU A 32 14.31 -20.29 -19.52
N TYR A 33 14.17 -20.90 -20.68
CA TYR A 33 12.86 -21.12 -21.30
C TYR A 33 12.15 -22.35 -20.74
N PHE A 34 10.85 -22.41 -20.95
CA PHE A 34 10.04 -23.57 -20.57
C PHE A 34 10.39 -24.77 -21.42
N ARG A 35 10.69 -25.90 -20.79
CA ARG A 35 10.99 -27.17 -21.44
C ARG A 35 9.95 -28.22 -21.10
N THR A 36 9.59 -29.02 -22.09
CA THR A 36 8.77 -30.22 -21.89
C THR A 36 9.55 -31.31 -21.18
N THR A 37 8.86 -32.37 -20.76
CA THR A 37 9.51 -33.54 -20.13
C THR A 37 10.51 -34.21 -21.07
N GLU A 38 10.18 -34.30 -22.36
CA GLU A 38 11.02 -34.88 -23.40
C GLU A 38 12.32 -34.06 -23.58
N GLU A 39 12.18 -32.76 -23.72
CA GLU A 39 13.33 -31.83 -23.82
C GLU A 39 14.21 -31.89 -22.57
N MET A 40 13.62 -32.02 -21.38
CA MET A 40 14.37 -32.18 -20.15
C MET A 40 15.13 -33.51 -20.08
N LEU A 41 14.54 -34.60 -20.60
CA LEU A 41 15.22 -35.88 -20.69
C LEU A 41 16.41 -35.84 -21.65
N GLU A 42 16.29 -35.12 -22.77
CA GLU A 42 17.38 -34.88 -23.70
C GLU A 42 18.52 -34.07 -23.05
N GLU A 43 18.21 -33.00 -22.34
CA GLU A 43 19.19 -32.20 -21.62
C GLU A 43 19.97 -33.00 -20.58
N PHE A 44 19.34 -34.00 -19.95
CA PHE A 44 19.97 -34.87 -18.95
C PHE A 44 20.49 -36.19 -19.53
N ALA A 45 20.48 -36.36 -20.87
CA ALA A 45 20.92 -37.60 -21.50
C ALA A 45 22.36 -38.01 -21.17
N TYR A 46 23.22 -37.04 -20.82
CA TYR A 46 24.61 -37.28 -20.39
C TYR A 46 24.72 -38.14 -19.12
N LEU A 47 23.67 -38.25 -18.31
CA LEU A 47 23.61 -39.10 -17.13
C LEU A 47 23.27 -40.56 -17.43
N GLY A 48 22.90 -40.87 -18.67
CA GLY A 48 22.30 -42.12 -19.07
C GLY A 48 20.79 -42.20 -18.77
N GLU A 49 20.05 -42.99 -19.57
CA GLU A 49 18.59 -43.05 -19.58
C GLU A 49 17.95 -43.24 -18.19
N ALA A 50 18.44 -44.22 -17.43
CA ALA A 50 17.88 -44.54 -16.12
C ALA A 50 18.02 -43.39 -15.12
N LYS A 51 19.19 -42.72 -15.13
CA LYS A 51 19.45 -41.60 -14.21
C LYS A 51 18.75 -40.31 -14.68
N ALA A 52 18.68 -40.06 -15.97
CA ALA A 52 17.90 -38.95 -16.50
C ALA A 52 16.42 -39.09 -16.11
N LYS A 53 15.82 -40.26 -16.24
CA LYS A 53 14.45 -40.52 -15.82
C LYS A 53 14.25 -40.37 -14.32
N GLU A 54 15.20 -40.82 -13.51
CA GLU A 54 15.18 -40.64 -12.06
C GLU A 54 15.14 -39.14 -11.70
N VAL A 55 16.01 -38.33 -12.28
CA VAL A 55 16.16 -36.89 -11.97
C VAL A 55 14.97 -36.09 -12.48
N VAL A 56 14.58 -36.31 -13.73
CA VAL A 56 13.57 -35.47 -14.40
C VAL A 56 12.15 -35.84 -13.99
N ILE A 57 11.86 -37.15 -13.83
CA ILE A 57 10.48 -37.60 -13.58
C ILE A 57 10.29 -38.08 -12.15
N THR A 58 11.10 -39.09 -11.72
CA THR A 58 10.83 -39.76 -10.45
C THR A 58 11.00 -38.81 -9.25
N ASN A 59 12.12 -38.07 -9.20
CA ASN A 59 12.40 -37.18 -8.07
C ASN A 59 11.49 -35.94 -8.05
N THR A 60 11.12 -35.41 -9.20
CA THR A 60 10.19 -34.30 -9.29
C THR A 60 8.80 -34.66 -8.79
N ASN A 61 8.28 -35.82 -9.21
CA ASN A 61 7.00 -36.33 -8.71
C ASN A 61 7.10 -36.66 -7.19
N LYS A 62 8.17 -37.28 -6.73
CA LYS A 62 8.38 -37.57 -5.32
C LYS A 62 8.35 -36.27 -4.47
N ILE A 63 8.96 -35.20 -4.94
CA ILE A 63 8.89 -33.88 -4.25
C ILE A 63 7.46 -33.35 -4.26
N ALA A 64 6.78 -33.44 -5.39
CA ALA A 64 5.38 -32.98 -5.48
C ALA A 64 4.46 -33.75 -4.52
N ASP A 65 4.67 -35.08 -4.39
CA ASP A 65 3.89 -35.93 -3.48
C ASP A 65 4.17 -35.63 -1.98
N MET A 66 5.29 -34.97 -1.66
CA MET A 66 5.62 -34.54 -0.29
C MET A 66 4.93 -33.24 0.11
N ILE A 67 4.36 -32.53 -0.85
CA ILE A 67 3.72 -31.22 -0.62
C ILE A 67 2.29 -31.43 -0.14
N GLU A 68 1.99 -30.89 1.02
CA GLU A 68 0.64 -30.87 1.58
C GLU A 68 -0.08 -29.56 1.20
N LYS A 69 -1.42 -29.63 1.12
CA LYS A 69 -2.23 -28.45 0.94
C LYS A 69 -2.24 -27.63 2.23
N ILE A 70 -1.54 -26.52 2.23
CA ILE A 70 -1.48 -25.61 3.35
C ILE A 70 -2.04 -24.24 2.96
N SER A 71 -2.49 -23.47 3.96
CA SER A 71 -2.74 -22.04 3.82
C SER A 71 -1.59 -21.26 4.45
N PRO A 72 -0.70 -20.63 3.67
CA PRO A 72 0.46 -19.92 4.21
C PRO A 72 0.08 -18.65 4.98
N VAL A 73 -1.15 -18.15 4.75
CA VAL A 73 -1.68 -16.96 5.42
C VAL A 73 -2.85 -17.38 6.29
N HIS A 74 -2.85 -16.94 7.55
CA HIS A 74 -3.98 -17.17 8.45
C HIS A 74 -5.25 -16.58 7.86
N PRO A 75 -6.40 -17.31 7.85
CA PRO A 75 -7.63 -16.83 7.22
C PRO A 75 -8.21 -15.59 7.93
N ASP A 76 -8.00 -15.48 9.24
CA ASP A 76 -8.50 -14.37 10.03
C ASP A 76 -7.50 -13.24 10.10
N LYS A 77 -8.01 -12.01 10.09
CA LYS A 77 -7.20 -10.82 10.35
C LYS A 77 -6.87 -10.76 11.84
N CYS A 78 -5.59 -10.55 12.15
CA CYS A 78 -5.09 -10.48 13.52
C CYS A 78 -4.50 -9.09 13.79
N PRO A 79 -5.32 -8.02 13.85
CA PRO A 79 -4.82 -6.69 14.20
C PRO A 79 -4.31 -6.69 15.65
N PRO A 80 -3.29 -5.90 15.97
CA PRO A 80 -2.85 -5.72 17.35
C PRO A 80 -3.98 -5.11 18.19
N VAL A 81 -3.95 -5.33 19.49
CA VAL A 81 -4.93 -4.75 20.41
C VAL A 81 -4.25 -3.66 21.24
N ILE A 82 -4.76 -2.44 21.12
CA ILE A 82 -4.39 -1.32 21.99
C ILE A 82 -5.64 -0.94 22.79
N PRO A 83 -5.62 -1.05 24.14
CA PRO A 83 -6.78 -0.70 24.94
C PRO A 83 -7.25 0.74 24.64
N LYS A 84 -8.55 0.93 24.56
CA LYS A 84 -9.21 2.22 24.32
C LYS A 84 -8.83 2.93 23.01
N SER A 85 -8.35 2.19 22.00
CA SER A 85 -8.00 2.79 20.70
C SER A 85 -9.16 3.56 20.06
N ASP A 86 -10.39 3.07 20.20
CA ASP A 86 -11.60 3.69 19.65
C ASP A 86 -11.87 5.05 20.31
N GLU A 87 -11.89 5.09 21.65
CA GLU A 87 -12.06 6.32 22.41
C GLU A 87 -10.91 7.30 22.14
N THR A 88 -9.68 6.81 22.12
CA THR A 88 -8.48 7.63 21.90
C THR A 88 -8.51 8.28 20.53
N LEU A 89 -8.81 7.51 19.48
CA LEU A 89 -8.90 8.04 18.12
C LEU A 89 -10.00 9.08 17.99
N THR A 90 -11.18 8.79 18.56
CA THR A 90 -12.32 9.72 18.56
C THR A 90 -11.92 11.04 19.23
N ASN A 91 -11.35 10.99 20.42
CA ASN A 91 -10.96 12.19 21.17
C ASN A 91 -9.91 13.01 20.39
N ILE A 92 -8.85 12.37 19.88
CA ILE A 92 -7.83 13.07 19.07
C ILE A 92 -8.47 13.81 17.89
N CYS A 93 -9.38 13.16 17.17
CA CYS A 93 -10.02 13.76 16.02
C CYS A 93 -10.94 14.92 16.36
N TYR A 94 -11.76 14.79 17.41
CA TYR A 94 -12.66 15.86 17.82
C TYR A 94 -11.89 17.03 18.46
N ASP A 95 -10.89 16.76 19.29
CA ASP A 95 -10.03 17.81 19.86
C ASP A 95 -9.38 18.65 18.75
N LYS A 96 -8.84 17.97 17.73
CA LYS A 96 -8.23 18.65 16.59
C LYS A 96 -9.26 19.39 15.73
N ALA A 97 -10.43 18.81 15.51
CA ALA A 97 -11.51 19.47 14.80
C ALA A 97 -11.97 20.74 15.53
N HIS A 98 -12.16 20.70 16.84
CA HIS A 98 -12.52 21.88 17.63
C HIS A 98 -11.40 22.94 17.67
N GLU A 99 -10.13 22.51 17.67
CA GLU A 99 -9.00 23.45 17.55
C GLU A 99 -9.06 24.23 16.23
N ILE A 100 -9.41 23.59 15.15
CA ILE A 100 -9.40 24.19 13.81
C ILE A 100 -10.71 24.96 13.52
N TYR A 101 -11.86 24.32 13.78
CA TYR A 101 -13.18 24.79 13.37
C TYR A 101 -13.99 25.45 14.49
N GLY A 102 -13.49 25.47 15.73
CA GLY A 102 -14.17 26.07 16.88
C GLY A 102 -15.09 25.10 17.62
N PRO A 103 -15.79 25.62 18.67
CA PRO A 103 -16.65 24.78 19.52
C PRO A 103 -17.86 24.21 18.81
N ASP A 104 -18.41 24.95 17.85
CA ASP A 104 -19.56 24.54 17.03
C ASP A 104 -19.03 24.08 15.67
N LEU A 105 -18.94 22.76 15.47
CA LEU A 105 -18.41 22.21 14.24
C LEU A 105 -19.38 22.42 13.08
N PRO A 106 -18.91 22.83 11.89
CA PRO A 106 -19.74 22.87 10.69
C PRO A 106 -20.28 21.47 10.33
N ASP A 107 -21.51 21.40 9.81
CA ASP A 107 -22.17 20.13 9.45
C ASP A 107 -21.28 19.23 8.57
N ILE A 108 -20.60 19.81 7.57
CA ILE A 108 -19.70 19.06 6.70
C ILE A 108 -18.54 18.39 7.44
N VAL A 109 -18.07 19.00 8.52
CA VAL A 109 -16.99 18.45 9.38
C VAL A 109 -17.54 17.35 10.26
N GLU A 110 -18.64 17.64 10.96
CA GLU A 110 -19.28 16.71 11.90
C GLU A 110 -19.75 15.44 11.19
N GLU A 111 -20.52 15.56 10.12
CA GLU A 111 -21.02 14.44 9.32
C GLU A 111 -19.86 13.59 8.75
N ARG A 112 -18.80 14.26 8.29
CA ARG A 112 -17.64 13.54 7.76
C ARG A 112 -16.91 12.75 8.84
N LEU A 113 -16.65 13.36 10.01
CA LEU A 113 -16.01 12.68 11.13
C LEU A 113 -16.83 11.49 11.63
N GLN A 114 -18.11 11.70 11.88
CA GLN A 114 -19.00 10.62 12.34
C GLN A 114 -19.02 9.45 11.37
N ARG A 115 -19.17 9.72 10.08
CA ARG A 115 -19.20 8.68 9.05
C ARG A 115 -17.92 7.86 9.01
N GLU A 116 -16.75 8.54 9.00
CA GLU A 116 -15.47 7.85 8.92
C GLU A 116 -15.14 7.12 10.22
N LEU A 117 -15.31 7.75 11.38
CA LEU A 117 -15.06 7.12 12.69
C LEU A 117 -15.96 5.89 12.88
N ASN A 118 -17.25 5.98 12.56
CA ASN A 118 -18.15 4.82 12.64
C ASN A 118 -17.67 3.66 11.77
N SER A 119 -17.21 3.94 10.54
CA SER A 119 -16.69 2.90 9.65
C SER A 119 -15.38 2.31 10.17
N ILE A 120 -14.46 3.12 10.67
CA ILE A 120 -13.16 2.68 11.17
C ILE A 120 -13.34 1.83 12.44
N ILE A 121 -14.15 2.29 13.38
CA ILE A 121 -14.38 1.63 14.67
C ILE A 121 -15.15 0.33 14.48
N SER A 122 -16.26 0.35 13.73
CA SER A 122 -17.08 -0.85 13.51
C SER A 122 -16.34 -1.99 12.79
N ASN A 123 -15.31 -1.66 12.01
CA ASN A 123 -14.44 -2.63 11.35
C ASN A 123 -13.18 -2.98 12.16
N GLY A 124 -12.99 -2.43 13.37
CA GLY A 124 -11.86 -2.72 14.25
C GLY A 124 -10.52 -2.13 13.76
N PHE A 125 -10.55 -1.04 12.97
CA PHE A 125 -9.34 -0.43 12.42
C PHE A 125 -8.81 0.77 13.21
N ALA A 126 -9.46 1.19 14.29
CA ALA A 126 -9.00 2.33 15.09
C ALA A 126 -7.56 2.16 15.60
N VAL A 127 -7.20 0.94 16.00
CA VAL A 127 -5.83 0.61 16.44
C VAL A 127 -4.79 0.90 15.36
N MET A 128 -5.12 0.67 14.08
CA MET A 128 -4.19 0.94 12.97
C MET A 128 -3.97 2.44 12.77
N TYR A 129 -5.02 3.24 12.96
CA TYR A 129 -4.91 4.70 12.94
C TYR A 129 -4.06 5.21 14.11
N ILE A 130 -4.23 4.67 15.31
CA ILE A 130 -3.41 5.03 16.48
C ILE A 130 -1.94 4.66 16.27
N ILE A 131 -1.64 3.51 15.68
CA ILE A 131 -0.27 3.12 15.35
C ILE A 131 0.33 4.09 14.33
N ALA A 132 -0.41 4.37 13.24
CA ALA A 132 0.05 5.30 12.21
C ALA A 132 0.29 6.70 12.77
N GLN A 133 -0.63 7.21 13.59
CA GLN A 133 -0.50 8.49 14.26
C GLN A 133 0.77 8.56 15.13
N LYS A 134 1.02 7.55 15.97
CA LYS A 134 2.21 7.49 16.81
C LYS A 134 3.50 7.48 15.99
N LEU A 135 3.55 6.70 14.90
CA LEU A 135 4.72 6.62 14.02
C LEU A 135 4.99 7.96 13.32
N VAL A 136 3.95 8.63 12.83
CA VAL A 136 4.09 9.93 12.16
C VAL A 136 4.53 11.00 13.15
N TRP A 137 3.93 11.05 14.33
CA TRP A 137 4.29 12.04 15.35
C TRP A 137 5.70 11.84 15.85
N ASP A 138 6.11 10.62 16.16
CA ASP A 138 7.48 10.30 16.58
C ASP A 138 8.50 10.70 15.51
N SER A 139 8.19 10.42 14.23
CA SER A 139 9.04 10.82 13.11
C SER A 139 9.20 12.34 13.01
N ASN A 140 8.10 13.08 13.12
CA ASN A 140 8.09 14.53 13.06
C ASN A 140 8.85 15.15 14.27
N ASP A 141 8.69 14.60 15.47
CA ASP A 141 9.37 15.04 16.68
C ASP A 141 10.89 14.88 16.58
N HIS A 142 11.34 13.89 15.80
CA HIS A 142 12.77 13.70 15.48
C HIS A 142 13.23 14.50 14.25
N GLY A 143 12.39 15.35 13.68
CA GLY A 143 12.73 16.22 12.54
C GLY A 143 12.70 15.54 11.19
N TYR A 144 12.11 14.36 11.07
CA TYR A 144 11.93 13.66 9.81
C TYR A 144 10.57 13.99 9.20
N LEU A 145 10.55 14.35 7.94
CA LEU A 145 9.31 14.62 7.21
C LEU A 145 8.61 13.31 6.81
N VAL A 146 7.31 13.27 7.05
CA VAL A 146 6.45 12.15 6.63
C VAL A 146 5.46 12.66 5.59
N GLY A 147 5.47 12.05 4.41
CA GLY A 147 4.53 12.37 3.33
C GLY A 147 3.45 11.31 3.19
N SER A 148 2.23 11.75 2.90
CA SER A 148 1.11 10.86 2.60
C SER A 148 1.28 10.17 1.27
N ARG A 149 0.89 8.89 1.20
CA ARG A 149 0.90 8.11 -0.04
C ARG A 149 -0.39 7.30 -0.18
N GLY A 150 -0.96 7.34 -1.39
CA GLY A 150 -2.17 6.58 -1.70
C GLY A 150 -3.44 7.15 -1.07
N SER A 151 -4.38 6.30 -0.72
CA SER A 151 -5.74 6.68 -0.29
C SER A 151 -5.84 7.32 1.09
N VAL A 152 -4.76 7.35 1.88
CA VAL A 152 -4.77 8.00 3.21
C VAL A 152 -5.09 9.50 3.11
N GLY A 153 -4.69 10.16 2.01
CA GLY A 153 -5.03 11.56 1.72
C GLY A 153 -6.52 11.83 1.47
N SER A 154 -7.36 10.80 1.38
CA SER A 154 -8.83 10.95 1.26
C SER A 154 -9.56 10.71 2.59
N SER A 155 -8.86 10.43 3.67
CA SER A 155 -9.43 10.23 5.01
C SER A 155 -9.34 11.50 5.85
N PHE A 156 -10.47 12.03 6.23
CA PHE A 156 -10.55 13.21 7.11
C PHE A 156 -10.15 12.86 8.55
N VAL A 157 -10.45 11.65 8.99
CA VAL A 157 -9.96 11.13 10.28
C VAL A 157 -8.44 11.08 10.30
N ALA A 158 -7.78 10.67 9.20
CA ALA A 158 -6.33 10.68 9.11
C ALA A 158 -5.75 12.12 9.19
N THR A 159 -6.45 13.10 8.63
CA THR A 159 -6.07 14.53 8.74
C THR A 159 -6.20 15.01 10.17
N MET A 160 -7.34 14.76 10.82
CA MET A 160 -7.59 15.18 12.20
C MET A 160 -6.69 14.47 13.21
N ALA A 161 -6.31 13.21 12.94
CA ALA A 161 -5.35 12.48 13.75
C ALA A 161 -3.88 12.88 13.50
N GLY A 162 -3.61 13.81 12.58
CA GLY A 162 -2.24 14.23 12.25
C GLY A 162 -1.40 13.16 11.56
N ILE A 163 -2.04 12.25 10.84
CA ILE A 163 -1.38 11.22 10.03
C ILE A 163 -1.03 11.78 8.66
N THR A 164 -1.85 12.68 8.14
CA THR A 164 -1.66 13.35 6.85
C THR A 164 -1.99 14.84 6.95
N GLU A 165 -1.35 15.63 6.12
CA GLU A 165 -1.63 17.06 5.97
C GLU A 165 -2.74 17.35 4.95
N VAL A 166 -3.14 16.36 4.17
CA VAL A 166 -4.13 16.50 3.11
C VAL A 166 -5.53 16.57 3.70
N ASN A 167 -6.23 17.69 3.50
CA ASN A 167 -7.64 17.82 3.87
C ASN A 167 -8.55 17.39 2.70
N PRO A 168 -9.32 16.30 2.84
CA PRO A 168 -10.17 15.79 1.76
C PRO A 168 -11.52 16.48 1.64
N LEU A 169 -11.83 17.43 2.51
CA LEU A 169 -13.04 18.24 2.39
C LEU A 169 -12.98 19.15 1.16
N SER A 170 -14.13 19.58 0.68
CA SER A 170 -14.20 20.60 -0.36
C SER A 170 -13.45 21.87 0.07
N ALA A 171 -12.84 22.57 -0.88
CA ALA A 171 -12.08 23.78 -0.58
C ALA A 171 -12.93 24.80 0.20
N HIS A 172 -12.40 25.29 1.30
CA HIS A 172 -13.07 26.24 2.18
C HIS A 172 -12.05 27.14 2.89
N TYR A 173 -12.51 28.31 3.30
CA TYR A 173 -11.75 29.24 4.13
C TYR A 173 -12.17 29.11 5.57
N ILE A 174 -11.21 29.22 6.49
CA ILE A 174 -11.45 29.24 7.94
C ILE A 174 -10.85 30.53 8.49
N CYS A 175 -11.64 31.32 9.19
CA CYS A 175 -11.12 32.49 9.89
C CYS A 175 -10.32 32.05 11.13
N PRO A 176 -9.02 32.40 11.25
CA PRO A 176 -8.20 31.94 12.37
C PRO A 176 -8.58 32.58 13.71
N LYS A 177 -9.47 33.59 13.72
CA LYS A 177 -9.89 34.29 14.95
C LYS A 177 -11.25 33.85 15.47
N CYS A 178 -12.23 33.65 14.56
CA CYS A 178 -13.59 33.34 14.95
C CYS A 178 -14.08 31.99 14.43
N HIS A 179 -13.21 31.25 13.73
CA HIS A 179 -13.48 29.94 13.16
C HIS A 179 -14.66 29.90 12.16
N TYR A 180 -15.09 31.07 11.66
CA TYR A 180 -16.09 31.11 10.60
C TYR A 180 -15.58 30.36 9.37
N VAL A 181 -16.41 29.49 8.84
CA VAL A 181 -16.10 28.66 7.66
C VAL A 181 -16.92 29.10 6.48
N ASP A 182 -16.26 29.35 5.37
CA ASP A 182 -16.92 29.70 4.10
C ASP A 182 -16.49 28.71 3.01
N SER A 183 -17.46 28.02 2.42
CA SER A 183 -17.23 27.05 1.36
C SER A 183 -16.99 27.75 0.03
N VAL A 184 -15.85 27.47 -0.61
CA VAL A 184 -15.55 28.05 -1.92
C VAL A 184 -16.32 27.30 -3.00
N SER A 185 -17.25 27.98 -3.67
CA SER A 185 -17.88 27.41 -4.86
C SER A 185 -16.87 27.33 -6.00
N TYR A 186 -16.86 26.25 -6.76
CA TYR A 186 -15.95 26.02 -7.91
C TYR A 186 -15.98 27.14 -8.96
N THR A 187 -17.03 27.91 -9.02
CA THR A 187 -17.18 29.05 -9.92
C THR A 187 -16.29 30.25 -9.58
N HIS A 188 -15.93 30.42 -8.30
CA HIS A 188 -15.02 31.48 -7.87
C HIS A 188 -13.53 31.10 -8.03
N LEU A 189 -13.17 29.83 -7.88
CA LEU A 189 -11.79 29.34 -8.03
C LEU A 189 -11.24 29.52 -9.47
N ARG A 190 -12.09 29.42 -10.50
CA ARG A 190 -11.67 29.60 -11.90
C ARG A 190 -11.30 31.03 -12.28
N ALA A 191 -11.75 32.03 -11.54
CA ALA A 191 -11.55 33.42 -11.91
C ALA A 191 -10.31 34.08 -11.28
N HIS A 192 -9.85 33.64 -10.10
CA HIS A 192 -8.82 34.34 -9.33
C HIS A 192 -7.58 33.50 -8.91
N GLU A 193 -7.60 32.18 -8.97
CA GLU A 193 -6.56 31.34 -8.34
C GLU A 193 -5.52 30.71 -9.28
N THR A 194 -5.59 30.92 -10.58
CA THR A 194 -4.60 30.37 -11.53
C THR A 194 -3.21 30.99 -11.40
N ARG A 195 -2.96 31.91 -10.47
CA ARG A 195 -1.66 32.58 -10.35
C ARG A 195 -1.04 32.74 -8.96
N ARG A 196 -1.70 32.38 -7.85
CA ARG A 196 -1.14 32.69 -6.52
C ARG A 196 -1.10 31.59 -5.46
N HIS A 197 -1.71 30.45 -5.62
CA HIS A 197 -1.77 29.40 -4.59
C HIS A 197 -1.58 27.97 -5.14
N LEU A 198 -0.61 27.80 -6.04
CA LEU A 198 0.00 26.52 -6.31
C LEU A 198 1.41 26.54 -5.67
N VAL A 199 1.46 26.34 -4.37
CA VAL A 199 2.66 25.94 -3.64
C VAL A 199 2.28 24.76 -2.77
#